data_16a6b94f97b539149558e500e100455c
#
_entry.id   16a6b94f97b539149558e500e100455c
#
_cell.length_a   1.000
_cell.length_b   1.000
_cell.length_c   1.000
_cell.angle_alpha   90.00
_cell.angle_beta   90.00
_cell.angle_gamma   90.00
#
_symmetry.space_group_name_H-M   'P 1'
#
loop_
_entity.id
_entity.type
_entity.pdbx_description
1 polymer ?
#
loop_
_entity_poly.entity_id
_entity_poly.type
_entity_poly.pdbx_seq_one_letter_code
_entity_poly.pdbx_strand_id
1 'polypeptide(L)'
;MEEEEVDGIPVNEFGRLEIDFDYGFDFTGIVTPPVSTDYDVTLYAKLGLYCYNFQKGTNLKFVRWEKYNTSTGTAYIDNYITLEAMDPSCNSVFSFQTVFSAAGCYNQDTYHVQDWRVLACRPTCGKSVNEYFDRHEAMDPFYTGKIPKWLSDDALAFDNKKYYVVQESDLHENDWLLVFMEMVFLQENPELKVSPPLEINKVVVETKEDYITEAREKLHAENAIFYISYKYTGVSSSDHKAIIRKTMDGVPEHMSLEIALVK
;
A
#
# COMPACT_ATOMS: atom_id res chain seq x y z
N MET A 1 -28.67 4.18 -28.04
CA MET A 1 -27.83 3.03 -27.66
C MET A 1 -28.51 2.45 -26.43
N GLU A 2 -29.00 1.26 -26.51
CA GLU A 2 -29.54 0.56 -25.35
C GLU A 2 -28.34 0.17 -24.48
N GLU A 3 -28.37 0.56 -23.21
CA GLU A 3 -27.38 0.10 -22.23
C GLU A 3 -27.61 -1.39 -22.01
N GLU A 4 -26.61 -2.21 -22.24
CA GLU A 4 -26.66 -3.63 -21.90
C GLU A 4 -26.55 -3.77 -20.38
N GLU A 5 -27.52 -4.41 -19.77
CA GLU A 5 -27.52 -4.79 -18.35
C GLU A 5 -27.31 -6.29 -18.23
N VAL A 6 -26.45 -6.72 -17.31
CA VAL A 6 -26.33 -8.12 -16.91
C VAL A 6 -26.82 -8.22 -15.46
N ASP A 7 -27.92 -8.95 -15.28
CA ASP A 7 -28.60 -9.12 -13.97
C ASP A 7 -28.94 -7.80 -13.24
N GLY A 8 -29.23 -6.72 -14.01
CA GLY A 8 -29.59 -5.42 -13.47
C GLY A 8 -28.41 -4.56 -12.99
N ILE A 9 -27.18 -4.95 -13.30
CA ILE A 9 -25.98 -4.16 -13.04
C ILE A 9 -25.52 -3.53 -14.36
N PRO A 10 -25.34 -2.18 -14.41
CA PRO A 10 -24.88 -1.52 -15.62
C PRO A 10 -23.49 -2.00 -16.01
N VAL A 11 -23.24 -2.16 -17.29
CA VAL A 11 -21.94 -2.47 -17.86
C VAL A 11 -21.41 -1.25 -18.60
N ASN A 12 -20.09 -0.98 -18.47
CA ASN A 12 -19.46 0.10 -19.20
C ASN A 12 -19.32 -0.23 -20.70
N GLU A 13 -18.87 0.73 -21.48
CA GLU A 13 -18.69 0.61 -22.95
C GLU A 13 -17.76 -0.56 -23.39
N PHE A 14 -17.03 -1.16 -22.45
CA PHE A 14 -16.18 -2.34 -22.67
C PHE A 14 -16.84 -3.65 -22.20
N GLY A 15 -18.14 -3.63 -21.84
CA GLY A 15 -18.87 -4.81 -21.34
C GLY A 15 -18.42 -5.27 -19.95
N ARG A 16 -17.81 -4.38 -19.15
CA ARG A 16 -17.42 -4.65 -17.77
C ARG A 16 -18.53 -4.15 -16.82
N LEU A 17 -18.82 -4.93 -15.79
CA LEU A 17 -19.76 -4.52 -14.75
C LEU A 17 -19.24 -3.24 -14.08
N GLU A 18 -20.05 -2.18 -14.10
CA GLU A 18 -19.81 -1.00 -13.26
C GLU A 18 -20.18 -1.34 -11.82
N ILE A 19 -19.18 -1.77 -11.07
CA ILE A 19 -19.33 -1.94 -9.63
C ILE A 19 -19.20 -0.55 -9.01
N ASP A 20 -20.31 -0.03 -8.48
CA ASP A 20 -20.27 1.18 -7.67
C ASP A 20 -19.44 0.91 -6.41
N PHE A 21 -18.22 1.46 -6.35
CA PHE A 21 -17.36 1.31 -5.19
C PHE A 21 -18.00 1.82 -3.90
N ASP A 22 -18.92 2.78 -3.99
CA ASP A 22 -19.62 3.31 -2.83
C ASP A 22 -20.56 2.26 -2.21
N TYR A 23 -21.06 1.30 -3.02
CA TYR A 23 -21.90 0.20 -2.53
C TYR A 23 -21.20 -0.65 -1.47
N GLY A 24 -19.88 -0.90 -1.60
CA GLY A 24 -19.11 -1.66 -0.62
C GLY A 24 -19.04 -0.98 0.76
N PHE A 25 -19.05 0.36 0.80
CA PHE A 25 -19.06 1.10 2.06
C PHE A 25 -20.45 1.06 2.74
N ASP A 26 -21.52 1.02 1.98
CA ASP A 26 -22.90 1.07 2.48
C ASP A 26 -23.52 -0.31 2.71
N PHE A 27 -22.85 -1.37 2.29
CA PHE A 27 -23.36 -2.73 2.44
C PHE A 27 -23.62 -3.09 3.90
N THR A 28 -24.88 -3.39 4.20
CA THR A 28 -25.36 -3.83 5.53
C THR A 28 -25.77 -5.30 5.56
N GLY A 29 -25.39 -6.07 4.52
CA GLY A 29 -25.72 -7.49 4.39
C GLY A 29 -25.04 -8.39 5.43
N ILE A 30 -25.33 -9.69 5.38
CA ILE A 30 -24.74 -10.68 6.27
C ILE A 30 -23.22 -10.67 6.07
N VAL A 31 -22.51 -10.05 6.99
CA VAL A 31 -21.05 -10.10 7.05
C VAL A 31 -20.70 -11.54 7.42
N THR A 32 -20.11 -12.27 6.49
CA THR A 32 -19.28 -13.44 6.87
C THR A 32 -18.31 -12.98 7.94
N PRO A 33 -17.99 -13.78 8.97
CA PRO A 33 -17.06 -13.36 10.01
C PRO A 33 -15.82 -12.73 9.38
N PRO A 34 -15.33 -11.61 9.91
CA PRO A 34 -14.26 -10.85 9.28
C PRO A 34 -13.07 -11.77 9.00
N VAL A 35 -12.65 -11.80 7.76
CA VAL A 35 -11.45 -12.54 7.33
C VAL A 35 -10.20 -11.89 7.93
N SER A 36 -10.30 -10.61 8.29
CA SER A 36 -9.21 -9.78 8.81
C SER A 36 -9.41 -9.46 10.30
N THR A 37 -8.30 -9.31 11.01
CA THR A 37 -8.28 -8.92 12.42
C THR A 37 -8.37 -7.39 12.57
N ASP A 38 -8.62 -6.88 13.78
CA ASP A 38 -8.56 -5.44 14.08
C ASP A 38 -7.19 -4.83 13.71
N TYR A 39 -6.13 -5.62 13.86
CA TYR A 39 -4.77 -5.23 13.49
C TYR A 39 -4.65 -5.03 11.99
N ASP A 40 -5.09 -5.99 11.18
CA ASP A 40 -5.03 -5.93 9.72
C ASP A 40 -5.81 -4.72 9.19
N VAL A 41 -7.06 -4.56 9.65
CA VAL A 41 -7.92 -3.43 9.25
C VAL A 41 -7.28 -2.09 9.58
N THR A 42 -6.64 -1.99 10.75
CA THR A 42 -5.89 -0.79 11.15
C THR A 42 -4.73 -0.51 10.20
N LEU A 43 -3.97 -1.53 9.77
CA LEU A 43 -2.87 -1.37 8.83
C LEU A 43 -3.37 -0.93 7.45
N TYR A 44 -4.44 -1.55 6.94
CA TYR A 44 -5.04 -1.19 5.66
C TYR A 44 -5.56 0.25 5.67
N ALA A 45 -6.19 0.68 6.77
CA ALA A 45 -6.64 2.05 6.97
C ALA A 45 -5.48 3.06 6.97
N LYS A 46 -4.41 2.75 7.69
CA LYS A 46 -3.19 3.58 7.73
C LYS A 46 -2.54 3.67 6.34
N LEU A 47 -2.50 2.57 5.58
CA LEU A 47 -1.92 2.55 4.25
C LEU A 47 -2.73 3.41 3.27
N GLY A 48 -4.07 3.35 3.32
CA GLY A 48 -4.93 4.23 2.54
C GLY A 48 -4.71 5.70 2.88
N LEU A 49 -4.61 6.02 4.18
CA LEU A 49 -4.35 7.39 4.63
C LEU A 49 -2.95 7.87 4.21
N TYR A 50 -1.95 6.99 4.23
CA TYR A 50 -0.63 7.28 3.69
C TYR A 50 -0.68 7.60 2.19
N CYS A 51 -1.41 6.79 1.39
CA CYS A 51 -1.59 7.04 -0.03
C CYS A 51 -2.14 8.44 -0.30
N TYR A 52 -3.19 8.83 0.42
CA TYR A 52 -3.77 10.18 0.32
C TYR A 52 -2.78 11.27 0.71
N ASN A 53 -2.13 11.12 1.88
CA ASN A 53 -1.14 12.09 2.36
C ASN A 53 -0.03 12.30 1.33
N PHE A 54 0.46 11.20 0.78
CA PHE A 54 1.50 11.22 -0.24
C PHE A 54 1.07 12.00 -1.48
N GLN A 55 -0.11 11.69 -2.04
CA GLN A 55 -0.60 12.32 -3.28
C GLN A 55 -1.05 13.78 -3.10
N LYS A 56 -1.55 14.12 -1.91
CA LYS A 56 -2.09 15.47 -1.63
C LYS A 56 -1.11 16.37 -0.88
N GLY A 57 0.05 15.86 -0.48
CA GLY A 57 1.03 16.61 0.33
C GLY A 57 0.48 16.99 1.71
N THR A 58 -0.40 16.15 2.28
CA THR A 58 -1.00 16.35 3.61
C THR A 58 -0.29 15.50 4.68
N ASN A 59 -0.62 15.73 5.95
CA ASN A 59 -0.07 14.96 7.08
C ASN A 59 -1.17 14.52 8.03
N LEU A 60 -2.27 14.01 7.46
CA LEU A 60 -3.39 13.50 8.22
C LEU A 60 -2.95 12.31 9.08
N LYS A 61 -3.46 12.24 10.30
CA LYS A 61 -3.15 11.16 11.24
C LYS A 61 -4.35 10.25 11.43
N PHE A 62 -4.10 8.96 11.41
CA PHE A 62 -5.10 7.94 11.72
C PHE A 62 -5.53 8.06 13.19
N VAL A 63 -6.85 8.06 13.43
CA VAL A 63 -7.44 8.04 14.76
C VAL A 63 -7.95 6.65 15.09
N ARG A 64 -8.91 6.17 14.33
CA ARG A 64 -9.51 4.83 14.45
C ARG A 64 -10.27 4.48 13.18
N TRP A 65 -10.51 3.21 12.91
CA TRP A 65 -11.50 2.81 11.94
C TRP A 65 -12.90 2.72 12.62
N GLU A 66 -13.95 2.97 11.86
CA GLU A 66 -15.33 3.01 12.35
C GLU A 66 -16.16 1.87 11.78
N LYS A 67 -15.98 1.58 10.50
CA LYS A 67 -16.74 0.57 9.76
C LYS A 67 -15.80 -0.17 8.81
N TYR A 68 -16.06 -1.46 8.67
CA TYR A 68 -15.30 -2.34 7.80
C TYR A 68 -16.23 -3.34 7.12
N ASN A 69 -16.11 -3.46 5.80
CA ASN A 69 -16.79 -4.46 4.99
C ASN A 69 -15.76 -5.15 4.08
N THR A 70 -16.02 -6.41 3.73
CA THR A 70 -15.18 -7.18 2.82
C THR A 70 -16.02 -7.71 1.67
N SER A 71 -15.55 -7.52 0.44
CA SER A 71 -16.09 -8.20 -0.74
C SER A 71 -15.25 -9.43 -1.06
N THR A 72 -15.89 -10.57 -1.23
CA THR A 72 -15.25 -11.85 -1.57
C THR A 72 -15.72 -12.37 -2.93
N GLY A 73 -16.43 -11.57 -3.71
CA GLY A 73 -17.05 -11.99 -4.98
C GLY A 73 -16.12 -12.04 -6.18
N THR A 74 -14.89 -11.59 -6.04
CA THR A 74 -13.88 -11.53 -7.11
C THR A 74 -12.68 -12.42 -6.80
N ALA A 75 -11.71 -12.50 -7.73
CA ALA A 75 -10.42 -13.15 -7.47
C ALA A 75 -9.58 -12.42 -6.39
N TYR A 76 -10.03 -11.24 -5.97
CA TYR A 76 -9.39 -10.38 -4.99
C TYR A 76 -10.30 -10.23 -3.77
N ILE A 77 -9.70 -9.92 -2.64
CA ILE A 77 -10.42 -9.57 -1.40
C ILE A 77 -10.32 -8.05 -1.25
N ASP A 78 -11.42 -7.36 -1.47
CA ASP A 78 -11.50 -5.92 -1.31
C ASP A 78 -12.06 -5.57 0.08
N ASN A 79 -11.38 -4.66 0.74
CA ASN A 79 -11.69 -4.23 2.10
C ASN A 79 -12.10 -2.76 2.04
N TYR A 80 -13.36 -2.47 2.36
CA TYR A 80 -13.95 -1.15 2.39
C TYR A 80 -13.93 -0.64 3.82
N ILE A 81 -13.13 0.37 4.09
CA ILE A 81 -12.86 0.85 5.43
C ILE A 81 -13.28 2.32 5.55
N THR A 82 -14.16 2.61 6.49
CA THR A 82 -14.45 3.98 6.95
C THR A 82 -13.67 4.23 8.24
N LEU A 83 -12.94 5.32 8.30
CA LEU A 83 -12.08 5.69 9.41
C LEU A 83 -12.21 7.16 9.78
N GLU A 84 -11.78 7.51 10.98
CA GLU A 84 -11.55 8.89 11.40
C GLU A 84 -10.09 9.27 11.14
N ALA A 85 -9.89 10.38 10.46
CA ALA A 85 -8.60 11.02 10.26
C ALA A 85 -8.57 12.40 10.91
N MET A 86 -7.44 12.77 11.48
CA MET A 86 -7.22 14.07 12.12
C MET A 86 -6.23 14.89 11.32
N ASP A 87 -6.57 16.15 11.07
CA ASP A 87 -5.62 17.14 10.57
C ASP A 87 -4.90 17.80 11.76
N PRO A 88 -3.60 17.55 11.96
CA PRO A 88 -2.87 18.10 13.09
C PRO A 88 -2.69 19.64 13.01
N SER A 89 -2.86 20.25 11.84
CA SER A 89 -2.74 21.70 11.67
C SER A 89 -3.87 22.48 12.35
N CYS A 90 -5.06 21.90 12.43
CA CYS A 90 -6.26 22.52 13.03
C CYS A 90 -6.96 21.62 14.05
N ASN A 91 -6.43 20.44 14.35
CA ASN A 91 -7.01 19.42 15.22
C ASN A 91 -8.46 19.02 14.83
N SER A 92 -8.83 19.20 13.57
CA SER A 92 -10.12 18.74 13.08
C SER A 92 -10.10 17.25 12.78
N VAL A 93 -11.17 16.56 13.19
CA VAL A 93 -11.39 15.13 12.89
C VAL A 93 -12.52 15.03 11.90
N PHE A 94 -12.35 14.19 10.87
CA PHE A 94 -13.37 13.96 9.85
C PHE A 94 -13.34 12.52 9.37
N SER A 95 -14.46 12.11 8.79
CA SER A 95 -14.60 10.76 8.26
C SER A 95 -13.87 10.62 6.92
N PHE A 96 -13.20 9.50 6.75
CA PHE A 96 -12.36 9.16 5.61
C PHE A 96 -12.67 7.75 5.14
N GLN A 97 -12.55 7.48 3.86
CA GLN A 97 -12.80 6.17 3.27
C GLN A 97 -11.57 5.69 2.51
N THR A 98 -11.29 4.37 2.59
CA THR A 98 -10.28 3.71 1.77
C THR A 98 -10.77 2.33 1.33
N VAL A 99 -10.43 1.97 0.08
CA VAL A 99 -10.58 0.60 -0.43
C VAL A 99 -9.19 0.01 -0.54
N PHE A 100 -8.98 -1.09 0.17
CA PHE A 100 -7.74 -1.83 0.17
C PHE A 100 -7.96 -3.24 -0.37
N SER A 101 -7.21 -3.61 -1.40
CA SER A 101 -7.33 -4.89 -2.09
C SER A 101 -6.11 -5.79 -1.84
N ALA A 102 -6.36 -7.02 -1.39
CA ALA A 102 -5.37 -8.08 -1.43
C ALA A 102 -5.39 -8.70 -2.83
N ALA A 103 -4.62 -8.11 -3.75
CA ALA A 103 -4.68 -8.42 -5.18
C ALA A 103 -4.03 -9.77 -5.55
N GLY A 104 -3.46 -10.48 -4.58
CA GLY A 104 -2.95 -11.83 -4.77
C GLY A 104 -1.49 -11.99 -4.38
N CYS A 105 -1.01 -13.22 -4.54
CA CYS A 105 0.38 -13.57 -4.31
C CYS A 105 0.92 -14.40 -5.47
N TYR A 106 2.22 -14.30 -5.70
CA TYR A 106 2.89 -15.10 -6.73
C TYR A 106 4.33 -15.43 -6.32
N ASN A 107 4.87 -16.49 -6.91
CA ASN A 107 6.27 -16.85 -6.70
C ASN A 107 7.13 -16.33 -7.83
N GLN A 108 8.24 -15.70 -7.49
CA GLN A 108 9.26 -15.26 -8.42
C GLN A 108 10.63 -15.69 -7.94
N ASP A 109 11.28 -16.60 -8.66
CA ASP A 109 12.57 -17.19 -8.29
C ASP A 109 12.52 -17.74 -6.84
N THR A 110 13.22 -17.08 -5.89
CA THR A 110 13.24 -17.43 -4.46
C THR A 110 12.28 -16.62 -3.61
N TYR A 111 11.57 -15.64 -4.20
CA TYR A 111 10.67 -14.75 -3.49
C TYR A 111 9.23 -15.24 -3.54
N HIS A 112 8.54 -15.12 -2.41
CA HIS A 112 7.09 -15.08 -2.36
C HIS A 112 6.66 -13.63 -2.31
N VAL A 113 5.98 -13.16 -3.36
CA VAL A 113 5.59 -11.75 -3.51
C VAL A 113 4.11 -11.62 -3.24
N GLN A 114 3.76 -10.71 -2.34
CA GLN A 114 2.37 -10.30 -2.08
C GLN A 114 2.11 -8.96 -2.75
N ASP A 115 1.00 -8.87 -3.49
CA ASP A 115 0.52 -7.65 -4.12
C ASP A 115 -0.65 -7.06 -3.32
N TRP A 116 -0.46 -5.85 -2.83
CA TRP A 116 -1.43 -5.08 -2.06
C TRP A 116 -1.73 -3.77 -2.77
N ARG A 117 -3.00 -3.38 -2.84
CA ARG A 117 -3.42 -2.17 -3.57
C ARG A 117 -4.34 -1.31 -2.74
N VAL A 118 -4.11 0.00 -2.79
CA VAL A 118 -5.09 1.02 -2.44
C VAL A 118 -5.79 1.41 -3.73
N LEU A 119 -7.10 1.29 -3.78
CA LEU A 119 -7.94 1.59 -4.95
C LEU A 119 -8.82 2.82 -4.73
N ALA A 120 -8.94 3.29 -3.50
CA ALA A 120 -9.55 4.56 -3.15
C ALA A 120 -9.00 5.04 -1.80
N CYS A 121 -8.78 6.33 -1.66
CA CYS A 121 -8.39 6.96 -0.41
C CYS A 121 -8.81 8.43 -0.40
N ARG A 122 -9.89 8.78 0.36
CA ARG A 122 -10.51 10.11 0.29
C ARG A 122 -11.35 10.44 1.52
N PRO A 123 -11.62 11.73 1.78
CA PRO A 123 -12.72 12.13 2.66
C PRO A 123 -14.07 11.59 2.15
N THR A 124 -14.99 11.27 3.03
CA THR A 124 -16.31 10.66 2.68
C THR A 124 -17.17 11.46 1.72
N CYS A 125 -16.91 12.76 1.56
CA CYS A 125 -17.61 13.62 0.58
C CYS A 125 -17.02 13.58 -0.84
N GLY A 126 -15.96 12.79 -1.06
CA GLY A 126 -15.33 12.62 -2.37
C GLY A 126 -16.16 11.75 -3.30
N LYS A 127 -16.06 11.99 -4.61
CA LYS A 127 -16.63 11.08 -5.62
C LYS A 127 -15.70 9.93 -5.85
N SER A 128 -16.26 8.72 -6.03
CA SER A 128 -15.49 7.54 -6.41
C SER A 128 -14.90 7.69 -7.79
N VAL A 129 -13.62 7.30 -7.94
CA VAL A 129 -13.02 7.02 -9.24
C VAL A 129 -13.01 5.51 -9.37
N ASN A 130 -13.84 5.00 -10.28
CA ASN A 130 -14.10 3.55 -10.41
C ASN A 130 -13.17 2.98 -11.49
N GLU A 131 -11.86 2.95 -11.20
CA GLU A 131 -10.88 2.43 -12.15
C GLU A 131 -10.03 1.33 -11.53
N TYR A 132 -9.77 0.30 -12.30
CA TYR A 132 -8.82 -0.76 -11.92
C TYR A 132 -7.40 -0.23 -11.94
N PHE A 133 -6.59 -0.65 -10.98
CA PHE A 133 -5.16 -0.40 -10.99
C PHE A 133 -4.51 -1.01 -12.23
N ASP A 134 -4.06 -0.17 -13.17
CA ASP A 134 -3.41 -0.59 -14.40
C ASP A 134 -1.89 -0.58 -14.27
N ARG A 135 -1.34 -1.77 -14.03
CA ARG A 135 0.11 -1.94 -13.89
C ARG A 135 0.87 -1.83 -15.22
N HIS A 136 0.22 -2.08 -16.35
CA HIS A 136 0.94 -2.28 -17.61
C HIS A 136 1.01 -1.04 -18.50
N GLU A 137 0.00 -0.19 -18.49
CA GLU A 137 -0.07 0.98 -19.36
C GLU A 137 0.52 2.25 -18.73
N ALA A 138 0.36 2.43 -17.42
CA ALA A 138 0.72 3.67 -16.74
C ALA A 138 2.12 3.67 -16.13
N MET A 139 2.76 2.50 -15.93
CA MET A 139 4.05 2.43 -15.25
C MET A 139 5.21 2.17 -16.18
N ASP A 140 6.35 2.76 -15.84
CA ASP A 140 7.61 2.45 -16.50
C ASP A 140 7.98 0.97 -16.37
N PRO A 141 8.46 0.32 -17.48
CA PRO A 141 8.89 -1.07 -17.46
C PRO A 141 9.89 -1.45 -16.36
N PHE A 142 10.65 -0.47 -15.85
CA PHE A 142 11.54 -0.68 -14.71
C PHE A 142 10.80 -1.14 -13.46
N TYR A 143 9.58 -0.64 -13.26
CA TYR A 143 8.76 -0.96 -12.08
C TYR A 143 7.74 -2.09 -12.32
N THR A 144 7.54 -2.53 -13.58
CA THR A 144 6.62 -3.63 -13.90
C THR A 144 7.30 -4.99 -14.04
N GLY A 145 8.63 -4.99 -14.16
CA GLY A 145 9.44 -6.20 -14.29
C GLY A 145 9.51 -7.05 -13.03
N LYS A 146 10.44 -7.99 -13.02
CA LYS A 146 10.73 -8.81 -11.84
C LYS A 146 11.17 -7.95 -10.65
N ILE A 147 10.77 -8.35 -9.44
CA ILE A 147 11.35 -7.80 -8.21
C ILE A 147 12.87 -8.00 -8.26
N PRO A 148 13.67 -6.97 -8.03
CA PRO A 148 15.12 -7.09 -8.08
C PRO A 148 15.65 -8.01 -6.98
N LYS A 149 16.88 -8.48 -7.13
CA LYS A 149 17.57 -9.20 -6.07
C LYS A 149 17.97 -8.22 -4.96
N TRP A 150 18.12 -8.75 -3.75
CA TRP A 150 18.69 -7.98 -2.65
C TRP A 150 20.01 -7.30 -3.03
N LEU A 151 20.15 -6.03 -2.66
CA LEU A 151 21.36 -5.25 -2.96
C LEU A 151 22.59 -5.81 -2.23
N SER A 152 23.68 -5.98 -2.96
CA SER A 152 24.98 -6.20 -2.35
C SER A 152 25.60 -4.88 -1.90
N ASP A 153 26.51 -4.94 -0.93
CA ASP A 153 27.21 -3.74 -0.46
C ASP A 153 28.06 -3.10 -1.60
N ASP A 154 28.56 -3.91 -2.52
CA ASP A 154 29.28 -3.43 -3.70
C ASP A 154 28.37 -2.60 -4.64
N ALA A 155 27.11 -2.98 -4.82
CA ALA A 155 26.17 -2.24 -5.65
C ALA A 155 25.90 -0.84 -5.09
N LEU A 156 25.83 -0.70 -3.78
CA LEU A 156 25.65 0.59 -3.10
C LEU A 156 26.88 1.51 -3.25
N ALA A 157 28.09 0.93 -3.34
CA ALA A 157 29.30 1.70 -3.50
C ALA A 157 29.50 2.22 -4.93
N PHE A 158 28.93 1.51 -5.93
CA PHE A 158 29.13 1.82 -7.34
C PHE A 158 28.21 2.93 -7.88
N ASP A 159 26.98 3.07 -7.37
CA ASP A 159 26.00 4.01 -7.93
C ASP A 159 25.22 4.76 -6.85
N ASN A 160 25.84 5.80 -6.31
CA ASN A 160 25.22 6.68 -5.33
C ASN A 160 24.15 7.60 -5.92
N LYS A 161 24.01 7.68 -7.25
CA LYS A 161 22.95 8.45 -7.90
C LYS A 161 21.64 7.66 -7.96
N LYS A 162 21.74 6.35 -8.15
CA LYS A 162 20.59 5.46 -8.25
C LYS A 162 19.99 5.16 -6.88
N TYR A 163 20.82 5.07 -5.86
CA TYR A 163 20.42 4.66 -4.52
C TYR A 163 20.50 5.79 -3.51
N TYR A 164 19.54 5.79 -2.59
CA TYR A 164 19.55 6.63 -1.40
C TYR A 164 19.53 5.77 -0.14
N VAL A 165 20.55 5.89 0.70
CA VAL A 165 20.56 5.27 2.03
C VAL A 165 19.88 6.22 3.00
N VAL A 166 18.71 5.82 3.48
CA VAL A 166 17.87 6.63 4.37
C VAL A 166 18.59 6.88 5.69
N GLN A 167 18.65 8.13 6.10
CA GLN A 167 19.30 8.55 7.34
C GLN A 167 18.37 8.35 8.53
N GLU A 168 18.92 8.28 9.73
CA GLU A 168 18.14 8.12 10.96
C GLU A 168 17.12 9.26 11.16
N SER A 169 17.51 10.49 10.82
CA SER A 169 16.59 11.64 10.84
C SER A 169 15.37 11.45 9.94
N ASP A 170 15.58 10.87 8.74
CA ASP A 170 14.49 10.63 7.80
C ASP A 170 13.56 9.53 8.28
N LEU A 171 14.06 8.51 8.98
CA LEU A 171 13.23 7.47 9.60
C LEU A 171 12.28 8.07 10.64
N HIS A 172 12.75 9.04 11.42
CA HIS A 172 11.92 9.73 12.43
C HIS A 172 10.87 10.66 11.79
N GLU A 173 11.18 11.28 10.67
CA GLU A 173 10.26 12.16 9.95
C GLU A 173 9.24 11.41 9.10
N ASN A 174 9.50 10.15 8.78
CA ASN A 174 8.69 9.33 7.87
C ASN A 174 8.12 8.08 8.57
N ASP A 175 7.20 8.30 9.52
CA ASP A 175 6.53 7.24 10.30
C ASP A 175 5.79 6.21 9.43
N TRP A 176 5.46 6.54 8.18
CA TRP A 176 4.86 5.62 7.22
C TRP A 176 5.77 4.44 6.83
N LEU A 177 7.09 4.56 6.98
CA LEU A 177 8.00 3.43 6.80
C LEU A 177 7.71 2.30 7.79
N LEU A 178 7.26 2.64 9.01
CA LEU A 178 6.80 1.64 9.98
C LEU A 178 5.54 0.90 9.48
N VAL A 179 4.61 1.61 8.82
CA VAL A 179 3.43 0.96 8.23
C VAL A 179 3.85 -0.07 7.18
N PHE A 180 4.82 0.25 6.34
CA PHE A 180 5.38 -0.71 5.37
C PHE A 180 5.99 -1.92 6.08
N MET A 181 6.70 -1.72 7.17
CA MET A 181 7.28 -2.81 7.95
C MET A 181 6.21 -3.66 8.64
N GLU A 182 5.16 -3.05 9.16
CA GLU A 182 4.02 -3.77 9.74
C GLU A 182 3.30 -4.61 8.67
N MET A 183 3.21 -4.13 7.41
CA MET A 183 2.68 -4.92 6.28
C MET A 183 3.59 -6.12 5.95
N VAL A 184 4.91 -5.94 5.99
CA VAL A 184 5.89 -7.04 5.84
C VAL A 184 5.69 -8.08 6.95
N PHE A 185 5.57 -7.62 8.20
CA PHE A 185 5.34 -8.49 9.33
C PHE A 185 4.03 -9.29 9.21
N LEU A 186 2.95 -8.64 8.78
CA LEU A 186 1.67 -9.29 8.54
C LEU A 186 1.77 -10.40 7.48
N GLN A 187 2.55 -10.18 6.42
CA GLN A 187 2.79 -11.19 5.39
C GLN A 187 3.58 -12.39 5.92
N GLU A 188 4.57 -12.18 6.80
CA GLU A 188 5.33 -13.26 7.42
C GLU A 188 4.52 -14.06 8.46
N ASN A 189 3.60 -13.37 9.14
CA ASN A 189 2.91 -13.89 10.32
C ASN A 189 1.39 -13.63 10.27
N PRO A 190 0.67 -14.15 9.28
CA PRO A 190 -0.74 -13.82 9.06
C PRO A 190 -1.68 -14.26 10.20
N GLU A 191 -1.22 -15.14 11.08
CA GLU A 191 -1.98 -15.58 12.26
C GLU A 191 -1.83 -14.67 13.48
N LEU A 192 -0.85 -13.76 13.48
CA LEU A 192 -0.60 -12.87 14.61
C LEU A 192 -1.50 -11.63 14.52
N LYS A 193 -2.04 -11.24 15.66
CA LYS A 193 -3.00 -10.13 15.79
C LYS A 193 -2.36 -8.80 16.19
N VAL A 194 -1.08 -8.80 16.48
CA VAL A 194 -0.32 -7.63 16.93
C VAL A 194 1.12 -7.79 16.49
N SER A 195 1.70 -6.73 15.93
CA SER A 195 3.13 -6.69 15.65
C SER A 195 3.93 -6.51 16.95
N PRO A 196 5.01 -7.27 17.16
CA PRO A 196 6.00 -6.88 18.15
C PRO A 196 6.65 -5.55 17.76
N PRO A 197 7.32 -4.86 18.67
CA PRO A 197 8.09 -3.68 18.32
C PRO A 197 9.12 -4.01 17.23
N LEU A 198 9.06 -3.27 16.11
CA LEU A 198 9.95 -3.41 14.97
C LEU A 198 11.06 -2.36 15.03
N GLU A 199 12.27 -2.77 14.74
CA GLU A 199 13.41 -1.86 14.63
C GLU A 199 13.96 -1.94 13.20
N ILE A 200 13.97 -0.81 12.50
CA ILE A 200 14.54 -0.69 11.17
C ILE A 200 16.05 -0.50 11.31
N ASN A 201 16.84 -1.44 10.77
CA ASN A 201 18.29 -1.35 10.78
C ASN A 201 18.82 -0.51 9.61
N LYS A 202 18.23 -0.67 8.42
CA LYS A 202 18.66 0.02 7.21
C LYS A 202 17.54 0.07 6.18
N VAL A 203 17.38 1.20 5.54
CA VAL A 203 16.54 1.38 4.36
C VAL A 203 17.38 1.94 3.22
N VAL A 204 17.26 1.33 2.05
CA VAL A 204 17.82 1.86 0.81
C VAL A 204 16.69 2.04 -0.19
N VAL A 205 16.61 3.20 -0.81
CA VAL A 205 15.62 3.53 -1.83
C VAL A 205 16.28 3.54 -3.20
N GLU A 206 15.69 2.85 -4.15
CA GLU A 206 16.07 2.85 -5.55
C GLU A 206 14.97 3.47 -6.39
N THR A 207 15.35 4.40 -7.27
CA THR A 207 14.45 4.97 -8.29
C THR A 207 15.14 4.92 -9.65
N LYS A 208 14.34 4.85 -10.72
CA LYS A 208 14.86 4.93 -12.08
C LYS A 208 15.27 6.37 -12.46
N GLU A 209 14.61 7.34 -11.85
CA GLU A 209 14.69 8.74 -12.24
C GLU A 209 16.06 9.34 -11.89
N ASP A 210 16.85 9.66 -12.92
CA ASP A 210 18.13 10.35 -12.79
C ASP A 210 17.97 11.85 -12.54
N TYR A 211 16.74 12.40 -12.72
CA TYR A 211 16.46 13.82 -12.56
C TYR A 211 16.16 14.25 -11.12
N ILE A 212 16.05 13.30 -10.20
CA ILE A 212 15.94 13.61 -8.78
C ILE A 212 17.28 14.18 -8.30
N THR A 213 17.33 15.51 -8.17
CA THR A 213 18.56 16.24 -7.86
C THR A 213 19.02 16.04 -6.43
N GLU A 214 18.09 15.87 -5.49
CA GLU A 214 18.40 15.59 -4.09
C GLU A 214 18.10 14.13 -3.77
N ALA A 215 19.11 13.41 -3.29
CA ALA A 215 18.98 11.97 -3.00
C ALA A 215 17.83 11.66 -2.01
N ARG A 216 17.55 12.56 -1.07
CA ARG A 216 16.46 12.43 -0.10
C ARG A 216 15.08 12.44 -0.76
N GLU A 217 14.90 13.15 -1.88
CA GLU A 217 13.62 13.20 -2.60
C GLU A 217 13.20 11.85 -3.16
N LYS A 218 14.15 10.90 -3.33
CA LYS A 218 13.86 9.52 -3.73
C LYS A 218 12.90 8.82 -2.76
N LEU A 219 12.94 9.19 -1.49
CA LEU A 219 12.04 8.67 -0.47
C LEU A 219 10.57 9.00 -0.78
N HIS A 220 10.35 10.13 -1.45
CA HIS A 220 9.03 10.63 -1.82
C HIS A 220 8.72 10.46 -3.32
N ALA A 221 9.47 9.64 -4.06
CA ALA A 221 9.14 9.34 -5.45
C ALA A 221 7.82 8.56 -5.56
N GLU A 222 7.03 8.81 -6.60
CA GLU A 222 5.77 8.08 -6.86
C GLU A 222 6.03 6.57 -7.01
N ASN A 223 7.09 6.24 -7.77
CA ASN A 223 7.53 4.88 -7.97
C ASN A 223 8.92 4.68 -7.35
N ALA A 224 9.06 3.71 -6.48
CA ALA A 224 10.32 3.43 -5.79
C ALA A 224 10.41 1.97 -5.34
N ILE A 225 11.62 1.49 -5.18
CA ILE A 225 11.93 0.18 -4.61
C ILE A 225 12.68 0.41 -3.30
N PHE A 226 12.15 -0.15 -2.22
CA PHE A 226 12.72 -0.07 -0.89
C PHE A 226 13.36 -1.40 -0.52
N TYR A 227 14.60 -1.39 -0.13
CA TYR A 227 15.31 -2.52 0.44
C TYR A 227 15.44 -2.28 1.94
N ILE A 228 14.71 -3.06 2.74
CA ILE A 228 14.60 -2.82 4.18
C ILE A 228 15.16 -4.00 4.96
N SER A 229 16.13 -3.72 5.83
CA SER A 229 16.65 -4.64 6.83
C SER A 229 16.10 -4.23 8.20
N TYR A 230 15.58 -5.18 8.96
CA TYR A 230 14.87 -4.94 10.21
C TYR A 230 15.00 -6.14 11.15
N LYS A 231 14.63 -5.96 12.41
CA LYS A 231 14.54 -7.01 13.42
C LYS A 231 13.32 -6.82 14.32
N TYR A 232 12.91 -7.90 14.94
CA TYR A 232 11.90 -7.89 16.00
C TYR A 232 12.57 -7.72 17.35
N THR A 233 12.14 -6.73 18.13
CA THR A 233 12.66 -6.54 19.48
C THR A 233 12.08 -7.61 20.42
N GLY A 234 12.96 -8.40 21.01
CA GLY A 234 12.60 -9.41 22.03
C GLY A 234 12.24 -10.80 21.53
N VAL A 235 12.22 -11.07 20.22
CA VAL A 235 11.81 -12.38 19.67
C VAL A 235 12.96 -13.12 18.95
N SER A 236 13.80 -12.43 18.22
CA SER A 236 14.90 -13.03 17.47
C SER A 236 16.07 -12.07 17.37
N SER A 237 17.31 -12.61 17.36
CA SER A 237 18.52 -11.84 17.08
C SER A 237 18.87 -11.82 15.59
N SER A 238 18.09 -12.45 14.73
CA SER A 238 18.34 -12.49 13.28
C SER A 238 17.76 -11.28 12.58
N ASP A 239 18.55 -10.72 11.66
CA ASP A 239 18.09 -9.67 10.76
C ASP A 239 17.17 -10.28 9.70
N HIS A 240 16.01 -9.64 9.51
CA HIS A 240 15.09 -9.91 8.43
C HIS A 240 15.30 -8.93 7.29
N LYS A 241 14.87 -9.31 6.10
CA LYS A 241 15.03 -8.50 4.89
C LYS A 241 13.77 -8.56 4.04
N ALA A 242 13.34 -7.41 3.56
CA ALA A 242 12.23 -7.31 2.62
C ALA A 242 12.55 -6.32 1.49
N ILE A 243 12.01 -6.60 0.31
CA ILE A 243 12.00 -5.67 -0.81
C ILE A 243 10.56 -5.24 -1.02
N ILE A 244 10.31 -3.93 -1.01
CA ILE A 244 9.00 -3.36 -1.24
C ILE A 244 9.06 -2.50 -2.49
N ARG A 245 8.26 -2.83 -3.49
CA ARG A 245 8.07 -1.99 -4.67
C ARG A 245 6.77 -1.22 -4.53
N LYS A 246 6.88 0.10 -4.37
CA LYS A 246 5.76 1.03 -4.37
C LYS A 246 5.58 1.58 -5.78
N THR A 247 4.35 1.52 -6.30
CA THR A 247 4.03 2.05 -7.63
C THR A 247 2.66 2.73 -7.64
N MET A 248 2.53 3.72 -8.53
CA MET A 248 1.28 4.42 -8.84
C MET A 248 1.02 4.32 -10.33
N ASP A 249 -0.23 4.16 -10.73
CA ASP A 249 -0.65 4.01 -12.14
C ASP A 249 -1.11 5.34 -12.77
N GLY A 250 -0.89 6.46 -12.09
CA GLY A 250 -1.32 7.79 -12.53
C GLY A 250 -2.78 8.10 -12.23
N VAL A 251 -3.57 7.13 -11.77
CA VAL A 251 -4.94 7.35 -11.32
C VAL A 251 -4.92 7.91 -9.88
N PRO A 252 -5.65 9.00 -9.60
CA PRO A 252 -5.76 9.53 -8.24
C PRO A 252 -6.26 8.45 -7.27
N GLU A 253 -5.72 8.49 -6.04
CA GLU A 253 -6.08 7.57 -4.95
C GLU A 253 -5.55 6.13 -5.09
N HIS A 254 -4.87 5.81 -6.21
CA HIS A 254 -4.28 4.49 -6.44
C HIS A 254 -2.84 4.40 -5.94
N MET A 255 -2.51 3.25 -5.35
CA MET A 255 -1.14 2.86 -5.01
C MET A 255 -1.06 1.34 -4.93
N SER A 256 0.03 0.76 -5.43
CA SER A 256 0.34 -0.67 -5.25
C SER A 256 1.62 -0.83 -4.44
N LEU A 257 1.62 -1.84 -3.56
CA LEU A 257 2.80 -2.33 -2.86
C LEU A 257 2.99 -3.80 -3.17
N GLU A 258 4.11 -4.15 -3.77
CA GLU A 258 4.55 -5.52 -3.88
C GLU A 258 5.64 -5.78 -2.84
N ILE A 259 5.38 -6.72 -1.95
CA ILE A 259 6.29 -7.08 -0.87
C ILE A 259 6.89 -8.45 -1.14
N ALA A 260 8.21 -8.52 -1.19
CA ALA A 260 8.98 -9.74 -1.35
C ALA A 260 9.85 -9.99 -0.10
N LEU A 261 9.63 -11.12 0.56
CA LEU A 261 10.45 -11.55 1.69
C LEU A 261 11.74 -12.18 1.18
N VAL A 262 12.88 -11.73 1.71
CA VAL A 262 14.20 -12.25 1.37
C VAL A 262 14.60 -13.29 2.40
N LYS A 263 14.68 -14.55 1.96
CA LYS A 263 15.09 -15.69 2.80
C LYS A 263 16.59 -15.83 2.91
#